data_210cd4c8c13ff301b819159c667fe9fe
#
_entry.id   210cd4c8c13ff301b819159c667fe9fe
#
_cell.length_a   1.000
_cell.length_b   1.000
_cell.length_c   1.000
_cell.angle_alpha   90.00
_cell.angle_beta   90.00
_cell.angle_gamma   90.00
#
_symmetry.space_group_name_H-M   'P 1'
#
loop_
_entity.id
_entity.type
_entity.pdbx_description
1 polymer ?
#
loop_
_entity_poly.entity_id
_entity_poly.type
_entity_poly.pdbx_seq_one_letter_code
_entity_poly.pdbx_strand_id
1 'polypeptide(L)'
;MLLIKKLYRQIFLLVTLLTLGLLLAACGADEAVAPTDGALPGEGQTVRVAVPTWDTAWFQSWVVFRLTEELGYAVTPPAELDNPLFYTSVAEGDLDFWADGWLPLHNSFIEPVMDRIEVAGTLVQAGALQGYLIDKATADAYNITSLEDFKDPEIRALFDADNSGRANLTGCDPGWGCELVIEHHLDAYDLRDHIDHDQGLYSVLMADTVARYRAGEPIFFYTWTPNWTIVELVPGEDVVWIEAPFPSLPDDQADFEDATSLSGVLGCVADPCEMGFPGNDMTIIANAEWLDDNPALAQLFELIEIPLLDIAEQNARMIDGEDDLTDIIRHADEWISANRALVDSWLAAALAAGD
;
A
#
# COMPACT_ATOMS: atom_id res chain seq x y z
N MET A 1 51.85 -1.49 -61.35
CA MET A 1 50.53 -1.83 -60.69
C MET A 1 50.69 -2.72 -59.46
N LEU A 2 51.76 -3.48 -59.28
CA LEU A 2 51.96 -4.33 -58.10
C LEU A 2 52.46 -3.56 -56.84
N LEU A 3 53.25 -2.50 -56.99
CA LEU A 3 53.78 -1.72 -55.85
C LEU A 3 52.68 -0.90 -55.13
N ILE A 4 51.71 -0.38 -55.86
CA ILE A 4 50.61 0.45 -55.29
C ILE A 4 49.68 -0.44 -54.48
N LYS A 5 49.40 -1.68 -54.90
CA LYS A 5 48.56 -2.62 -54.10
C LYS A 5 49.25 -3.07 -52.82
N LYS A 6 50.58 -3.13 -52.76
CA LYS A 6 51.32 -3.50 -51.54
C LYS A 6 51.35 -2.37 -50.51
N LEU A 7 51.41 -1.10 -50.98
CA LEU A 7 51.37 0.09 -50.14
C LEU A 7 50.00 0.28 -49.54
N TYR A 8 48.90 0.11 -50.28
CA TYR A 8 47.50 0.19 -49.73
C TYR A 8 47.23 -0.92 -48.76
N ARG A 9 47.77 -2.12 -48.91
CA ARG A 9 47.58 -3.23 -47.96
C ARG A 9 48.30 -3.01 -46.63
N GLN A 10 49.46 -2.33 -46.65
CA GLN A 10 50.21 -1.98 -45.44
C GLN A 10 49.60 -0.80 -44.72
N ILE A 11 49.06 0.20 -45.42
CA ILE A 11 48.33 1.33 -44.82
C ILE A 11 46.99 0.85 -44.21
N PHE A 12 46.29 -0.08 -44.87
CA PHE A 12 45.05 -0.64 -44.34
C PHE A 12 45.27 -1.49 -43.09
N LEU A 13 46.37 -2.24 -43.00
CA LEU A 13 46.71 -3.01 -41.80
C LEU A 13 47.16 -2.11 -40.63
N LEU A 14 47.83 -0.98 -40.90
CA LEU A 14 48.24 -0.03 -39.87
C LEU A 14 47.04 0.78 -39.34
N VAL A 15 46.07 1.14 -40.18
CA VAL A 15 44.86 1.85 -39.75
C VAL A 15 43.93 0.93 -38.97
N THR A 16 43.82 -0.35 -39.34
CA THR A 16 43.02 -1.33 -38.58
C THR A 16 43.63 -1.68 -37.21
N LEU A 17 44.94 -1.67 -37.08
CA LEU A 17 45.60 -1.86 -35.78
C LEU A 17 45.49 -0.62 -34.89
N LEU A 18 45.48 0.60 -35.46
CA LEU A 18 45.29 1.83 -34.66
C LEU A 18 43.84 2.03 -34.20
N THR A 19 42.85 1.61 -34.99
CA THR A 19 41.44 1.67 -34.62
C THR A 19 41.05 0.58 -33.59
N LEU A 20 41.69 -0.58 -33.60
CA LEU A 20 41.48 -1.62 -32.60
C LEU A 20 42.11 -1.27 -31.24
N GLY A 21 43.19 -0.48 -31.26
CA GLY A 21 43.82 0.04 -30.02
C GLY A 21 43.05 1.18 -29.34
N LEU A 22 42.23 1.94 -30.07
CA LEU A 22 41.42 3.03 -29.50
C LEU A 22 40.04 2.54 -28.98
N LEU A 23 39.56 1.36 -29.37
CA LEU A 23 38.31 0.77 -28.89
C LEU A 23 38.49 -0.01 -27.56
N LEU A 24 39.72 -0.25 -27.14
CA LEU A 24 40.02 -0.90 -25.84
C LEU A 24 40.26 0.09 -24.68
N ALA A 25 40.22 1.42 -24.94
CA ALA A 25 40.41 2.44 -23.91
C ALA A 25 39.12 3.16 -23.53
N ALA A 26 37.94 2.71 -23.98
CA ALA A 26 36.64 3.30 -23.68
C ALA A 26 35.68 2.34 -22.90
N CYS A 27 36.19 1.21 -22.41
CA CYS A 27 35.52 0.54 -21.29
C CYS A 27 36.10 1.15 -20.03
N GLY A 28 35.51 2.26 -19.57
CA GLY A 28 35.50 2.59 -18.18
C GLY A 28 34.91 1.36 -17.48
N ALA A 29 35.72 0.64 -16.71
CA ALA A 29 35.18 -0.27 -15.76
C ALA A 29 34.28 0.56 -14.85
N ASP A 30 32.97 0.35 -14.91
CA ASP A 30 32.19 0.40 -13.70
C ASP A 30 32.95 -0.54 -12.75
N GLU A 31 33.63 0.01 -11.77
CA GLU A 31 34.07 -0.74 -10.62
C GLU A 31 32.77 -1.30 -10.03
N ALA A 32 32.46 -2.54 -10.38
CA ALA A 32 31.62 -3.36 -9.53
C ALA A 32 32.31 -3.24 -8.17
N VAL A 33 31.67 -2.57 -7.24
CA VAL A 33 32.06 -2.53 -5.83
C VAL A 33 32.20 -4.00 -5.45
N ALA A 34 33.46 -4.46 -5.30
CA ALA A 34 33.72 -5.79 -4.78
C ALA A 34 33.02 -5.82 -3.40
N PRO A 35 32.30 -6.92 -3.06
CA PRO A 35 31.79 -7.06 -1.72
C PRO A 35 32.98 -6.87 -0.77
N THR A 36 32.86 -5.88 0.10
CA THR A 36 33.76 -5.73 1.23
C THR A 36 33.71 -7.05 2.01
N ASP A 37 34.86 -7.62 2.35
CA ASP A 37 35.01 -8.79 3.25
C ASP A 37 34.59 -8.40 4.70
N GLY A 38 33.49 -7.69 4.87
CA GLY A 38 32.85 -7.28 6.13
C GLY A 38 31.59 -8.11 6.36
N ALA A 39 31.32 -8.43 7.63
CA ALA A 39 30.04 -8.99 8.03
C ALA A 39 28.89 -8.06 7.59
N LEU A 40 27.75 -8.63 7.16
CA LEU A 40 26.57 -7.82 6.85
C LEU A 40 26.07 -7.13 8.13
N PRO A 41 25.47 -5.91 8.03
CA PRO A 41 25.01 -5.16 9.21
C PRO A 41 24.11 -5.97 10.14
N GLY A 42 23.24 -6.83 9.58
CA GLY A 42 22.32 -7.68 10.33
C GLY A 42 22.87 -9.03 10.76
N GLU A 43 24.16 -9.34 10.52
CA GLU A 43 24.67 -10.68 10.83
C GLU A 43 24.58 -11.01 12.32
N GLY A 44 23.81 -12.07 12.64
CA GLY A 44 23.56 -12.51 14.02
C GLY A 44 22.44 -11.73 14.73
N GLN A 45 21.80 -10.79 14.08
CA GLN A 45 20.67 -10.04 14.62
C GLN A 45 19.33 -10.65 14.13
N THR A 46 18.32 -10.64 15.00
CA THR A 46 16.97 -11.09 14.70
C THR A 46 16.04 -9.89 14.72
N VAL A 47 15.16 -9.79 13.71
CA VAL A 47 14.15 -8.73 13.58
C VAL A 47 12.78 -9.33 13.74
N ARG A 48 11.99 -8.76 14.65
CA ARG A 48 10.62 -9.19 14.98
C ARG A 48 9.63 -8.30 14.26
N VAL A 49 8.78 -8.91 13.44
CA VAL A 49 7.87 -8.20 12.54
C VAL A 49 6.44 -8.69 12.68
N ALA A 50 5.50 -7.88 12.22
CA ALA A 50 4.11 -8.25 12.07
C ALA A 50 3.61 -7.89 10.67
N VAL A 51 2.50 -8.52 10.27
CA VAL A 51 1.66 -8.13 9.14
C VAL A 51 0.28 -7.77 9.65
N PRO A 52 -0.46 -6.88 8.95
CA PRO A 52 -1.82 -6.56 9.34
C PRO A 52 -2.80 -7.70 9.02
N THR A 53 -3.99 -7.60 9.61
CA THR A 53 -5.11 -8.51 9.37
C THR A 53 -5.80 -8.30 8.02
N TRP A 54 -5.40 -7.29 7.24
CA TRP A 54 -5.82 -7.11 5.83
C TRP A 54 -4.74 -7.63 4.87
N ASP A 55 -5.10 -8.58 4.05
CA ASP A 55 -4.22 -9.36 3.16
C ASP A 55 -3.54 -8.52 2.07
N THR A 56 -4.17 -7.41 1.64
CA THR A 56 -3.63 -6.51 0.61
C THR A 56 -2.34 -5.79 1.04
N ALA A 57 -1.98 -5.84 2.32
CA ALA A 57 -0.75 -5.29 2.87
C ALA A 57 0.43 -6.26 2.85
N TRP A 58 0.18 -7.54 2.62
CA TRP A 58 1.21 -8.56 2.83
C TRP A 58 2.30 -8.51 1.76
N PHE A 59 1.98 -8.17 0.53
CA PHE A 59 2.95 -8.07 -0.55
C PHE A 59 4.06 -7.05 -0.24
N GLN A 60 3.71 -5.80 0.06
CA GLN A 60 4.67 -4.76 0.38
C GLN A 60 5.43 -5.06 1.69
N SER A 61 4.77 -5.66 2.67
CA SER A 61 5.43 -6.13 3.88
C SER A 61 6.51 -7.17 3.56
N TRP A 62 6.21 -8.16 2.71
CA TRP A 62 7.19 -9.16 2.32
C TRP A 62 8.32 -8.62 1.45
N VAL A 63 8.08 -7.59 0.63
CA VAL A 63 9.17 -6.88 -0.06
C VAL A 63 10.13 -6.30 0.98
N VAL A 64 9.64 -5.58 1.99
CA VAL A 64 10.49 -5.00 3.05
C VAL A 64 11.21 -6.08 3.86
N PHE A 65 10.54 -7.19 4.21
CA PHE A 65 11.15 -8.31 4.94
C PHE A 65 12.28 -8.96 4.14
N ARG A 66 12.10 -9.21 2.85
CA ARG A 66 13.15 -9.76 1.97
C ARG A 66 14.36 -8.85 1.86
N LEU A 67 14.15 -7.54 1.75
CA LEU A 67 15.26 -6.58 1.70
C LEU A 67 15.99 -6.49 3.06
N THR A 68 15.28 -6.63 4.16
CA THR A 68 15.86 -6.75 5.51
C THR A 68 16.74 -8.00 5.62
N GLU A 69 16.28 -9.14 5.05
CA GLU A 69 17.07 -10.38 4.99
C GLU A 69 18.32 -10.23 4.12
N GLU A 70 18.26 -9.48 3.01
CA GLU A 70 19.43 -9.22 2.16
C GLU A 70 20.53 -8.39 2.86
N LEU A 71 20.19 -7.61 3.89
CA LEU A 71 21.14 -6.93 4.77
C LEU A 71 21.71 -7.85 5.88
N GLY A 72 21.35 -9.14 5.89
CA GLY A 72 21.88 -10.15 6.81
C GLY A 72 21.07 -10.37 8.08
N TYR A 73 19.94 -9.68 8.26
CA TYR A 73 19.07 -9.88 9.42
C TYR A 73 18.25 -11.17 9.30
N ALA A 74 18.01 -11.84 10.43
CA ALA A 74 17.08 -12.96 10.49
C ALA A 74 15.68 -12.45 10.84
N VAL A 75 14.78 -12.36 9.86
CA VAL A 75 13.40 -11.94 10.08
C VAL A 75 12.58 -13.08 10.69
N THR A 76 11.87 -12.83 11.79
CA THR A 76 10.98 -13.83 12.39
C THR A 76 9.75 -14.05 11.49
N PRO A 77 9.11 -15.24 11.56
CA PRO A 77 7.77 -15.38 11.00
C PRO A 77 6.86 -14.26 11.53
N PRO A 78 6.21 -13.47 10.65
CA PRO A 78 5.42 -12.33 11.09
C PRO A 78 4.21 -12.77 11.94
N ALA A 79 3.89 -12.01 12.99
CA ALA A 79 2.61 -12.10 13.66
C ALA A 79 1.55 -11.35 12.84
N GLU A 80 0.33 -11.87 12.80
CA GLU A 80 -0.80 -11.15 12.20
C GLU A 80 -1.52 -10.38 13.32
N LEU A 81 -1.56 -9.05 13.23
CA LEU A 81 -2.05 -8.17 14.29
C LEU A 81 -2.99 -7.09 13.74
N ASP A 82 -3.93 -6.65 14.58
CA ASP A 82 -4.68 -5.42 14.40
C ASP A 82 -3.87 -4.18 14.82
N ASN A 83 -4.38 -3.00 14.47
CA ASN A 83 -3.68 -1.73 14.73
C ASN A 83 -3.36 -1.49 16.21
N PRO A 84 -4.32 -1.58 17.17
CA PRO A 84 -4.04 -1.30 18.58
C PRO A 84 -2.93 -2.17 19.15
N LEU A 85 -2.95 -3.47 18.80
CA LEU A 85 -1.97 -4.42 19.33
C LEU A 85 -0.61 -4.21 18.68
N PHE A 86 -0.57 -3.93 17.37
CA PHE A 86 0.67 -3.64 16.67
C PHE A 86 1.38 -2.41 17.25
N TYR A 87 0.70 -1.24 17.29
CA TYR A 87 1.33 0.00 17.76
C TYR A 87 1.81 -0.10 19.21
N THR A 88 1.06 -0.80 20.06
CA THR A 88 1.49 -1.09 21.42
C THR A 88 2.73 -1.98 21.45
N SER A 89 2.75 -3.07 20.67
CA SER A 89 3.87 -4.02 20.67
C SER A 89 5.16 -3.41 20.13
N VAL A 90 5.08 -2.55 19.09
CA VAL A 90 6.25 -1.81 18.59
C VAL A 90 6.74 -0.80 19.63
N ALA A 91 5.84 -0.05 20.26
CA ALA A 91 6.21 0.91 21.29
C ALA A 91 6.86 0.28 22.52
N GLU A 92 6.44 -0.93 22.92
CA GLU A 92 7.03 -1.67 24.04
C GLU A 92 8.31 -2.45 23.64
N GLY A 93 8.65 -2.48 22.34
CA GLY A 93 9.80 -3.21 21.83
C GLY A 93 9.60 -4.74 21.75
N ASP A 94 8.37 -5.21 21.76
CA ASP A 94 8.02 -6.62 21.50
C ASP A 94 8.12 -6.95 20.00
N LEU A 95 7.89 -5.96 19.14
CA LEU A 95 8.13 -5.94 17.70
C LEU A 95 9.09 -4.80 17.35
N ASP A 96 9.81 -4.95 16.25
CA ASP A 96 10.81 -3.98 15.82
C ASP A 96 10.24 -3.03 14.77
N PHE A 97 9.48 -3.52 13.79
CA PHE A 97 8.79 -2.69 12.81
C PHE A 97 7.58 -3.38 12.14
N TRP A 98 6.85 -2.57 11.38
CA TRP A 98 5.71 -2.91 10.55
C TRP A 98 5.73 -2.05 9.28
N ALA A 99 5.40 -2.63 8.15
CA ALA A 99 5.58 -2.01 6.83
C ALA A 99 4.26 -1.58 6.13
N ASP A 100 3.20 -1.29 6.89
CA ASP A 100 1.91 -0.84 6.31
C ASP A 100 1.11 0.07 7.27
N GLY A 101 1.78 1.09 7.82
CA GLY A 101 1.11 2.16 8.57
C GLY A 101 0.40 3.12 7.61
N TRP A 102 -0.88 3.44 7.87
CA TRP A 102 -1.69 4.35 7.06
C TRP A 102 -1.86 5.69 7.75
N LEU A 103 -1.26 6.76 7.21
CA LEU A 103 -1.29 8.09 7.81
C LEU A 103 -2.03 9.08 6.90
N PRO A 104 -3.00 9.84 7.44
CA PRO A 104 -3.30 10.06 8.88
C PRO A 104 -4.27 9.06 9.54
N LEU A 105 -4.80 8.05 8.84
CA LEU A 105 -5.83 7.13 9.36
C LEU A 105 -5.47 6.51 10.71
N HIS A 106 -4.18 6.22 10.94
CA HIS A 106 -3.70 5.57 12.15
C HIS A 106 -3.22 6.55 13.25
N ASN A 107 -3.49 7.86 13.13
CA ASN A 107 -3.06 8.86 14.11
C ASN A 107 -3.51 8.51 15.53
N SER A 108 -4.75 8.04 15.72
CA SER A 108 -5.28 7.64 17.03
C SER A 108 -4.47 6.56 17.72
N PHE A 109 -3.80 5.68 16.97
CA PHE A 109 -2.95 4.63 17.52
C PHE A 109 -1.51 5.10 17.73
N ILE A 110 -1.04 6.07 16.94
CA ILE A 110 0.31 6.62 17.00
C ILE A 110 0.46 7.63 18.13
N GLU A 111 -0.47 8.58 18.29
CA GLU A 111 -0.38 9.67 19.25
C GLU A 111 -0.06 9.23 20.69
N PRO A 112 -0.67 8.16 21.23
CA PRO A 112 -0.38 7.71 22.60
C PRO A 112 1.02 7.16 22.80
N VAL A 113 1.75 6.82 21.71
CA VAL A 113 3.02 6.11 21.73
C VAL A 113 4.12 6.78 20.89
N MET A 114 3.85 7.96 20.38
CA MET A 114 4.71 8.68 19.41
C MET A 114 6.12 9.04 19.95
N ASP A 115 6.32 8.96 21.25
CA ASP A 115 7.63 9.16 21.89
C ASP A 115 8.52 7.91 21.84
N ARG A 116 7.98 6.76 21.42
CA ARG A 116 8.65 5.46 21.38
C ARG A 116 8.70 4.80 20.00
N ILE A 117 8.01 5.38 19.02
CA ILE A 117 7.95 4.89 17.65
C ILE A 117 8.38 5.99 16.66
N GLU A 118 8.77 5.57 15.48
CA GLU A 118 9.16 6.47 14.39
C GLU A 118 8.51 6.04 13.08
N VAL A 119 8.10 7.03 12.26
CA VAL A 119 7.76 6.83 10.85
C VAL A 119 9.07 6.73 10.09
N ALA A 120 9.55 5.52 9.89
CA ALA A 120 10.89 5.23 9.39
C ALA A 120 11.03 5.36 7.86
N GLY A 121 9.90 5.38 7.14
CA GLY A 121 9.89 5.54 5.69
C GLY A 121 8.47 5.56 5.12
N THR A 122 8.33 5.98 3.86
CA THR A 122 7.05 6.06 3.15
C THR A 122 7.11 5.20 1.90
N LEU A 123 6.40 4.07 1.90
CA LEU A 123 6.32 3.14 0.77
C LEU A 123 5.51 3.70 -0.40
N VAL A 124 4.39 4.40 -0.09
CA VAL A 124 3.51 5.06 -1.05
C VAL A 124 3.10 6.41 -0.49
N GLN A 125 3.29 7.49 -1.25
CA GLN A 125 2.96 8.83 -0.82
C GLN A 125 1.58 9.26 -1.33
N ALA A 126 0.67 9.66 -0.43
CA ALA A 126 -0.65 10.28 -0.69
C ALA A 126 -1.52 9.57 -1.76
N GLY A 127 -1.26 8.29 -2.04
CA GLY A 127 -1.91 7.55 -3.14
C GLY A 127 -3.01 6.60 -2.69
N ALA A 128 -3.09 6.28 -1.41
CA ALA A 128 -4.06 5.34 -0.88
C ALA A 128 -5.40 6.06 -0.58
N LEU A 129 -6.41 5.77 -1.41
CA LEU A 129 -7.76 6.33 -1.26
C LEU A 129 -8.63 5.44 -0.38
N GLN A 130 -9.66 6.02 0.22
CA GLN A 130 -10.68 5.30 0.99
C GLN A 130 -12.04 5.97 0.80
N GLY A 131 -13.12 5.21 0.90
CA GLY A 131 -14.46 5.79 0.81
C GLY A 131 -15.57 4.76 0.69
N TYR A 132 -16.73 5.24 0.30
CA TYR A 132 -17.97 4.50 0.23
C TYR A 132 -18.41 4.30 -1.21
N LEU A 133 -18.82 3.08 -1.55
CA LEU A 133 -19.31 2.75 -2.88
C LEU A 133 -20.67 2.06 -2.82
N ILE A 134 -21.44 2.28 -3.89
CA ILE A 134 -22.66 1.52 -4.17
C ILE A 134 -22.61 1.01 -5.60
N ASP A 135 -23.45 0.03 -5.94
CA ASP A 135 -23.58 -0.41 -7.33
C ASP A 135 -24.09 0.72 -8.21
N LYS A 136 -23.47 0.84 -9.39
CA LYS A 136 -23.75 1.92 -10.32
C LYS A 136 -25.20 1.90 -10.84
N ALA A 137 -25.77 0.72 -11.00
CA ALA A 137 -27.13 0.59 -11.54
C ALA A 137 -28.15 1.19 -10.58
N THR A 138 -28.00 0.97 -9.27
CA THR A 138 -28.87 1.56 -8.25
C THR A 138 -28.59 3.05 -8.09
N ALA A 139 -27.32 3.48 -8.11
CA ALA A 139 -26.95 4.90 -8.08
C ALA A 139 -27.62 5.68 -9.21
N ASP A 140 -27.52 5.19 -10.45
CA ASP A 140 -28.12 5.84 -11.64
C ASP A 140 -29.65 5.82 -11.61
N ALA A 141 -30.27 4.73 -11.15
CA ALA A 141 -31.71 4.60 -11.13
C ALA A 141 -32.42 5.53 -10.13
N TYR A 142 -31.77 5.77 -9.00
CA TYR A 142 -32.31 6.56 -7.87
C TYR A 142 -31.62 7.90 -7.67
N ASN A 143 -30.60 8.24 -8.51
CA ASN A 143 -29.77 9.43 -8.41
C ASN A 143 -29.11 9.58 -7.04
N ILE A 144 -28.57 8.48 -6.51
CA ILE A 144 -27.84 8.47 -5.25
C ILE A 144 -26.43 9.00 -5.49
N THR A 145 -26.04 10.03 -4.75
CA THR A 145 -24.74 10.69 -4.92
C THR A 145 -24.00 10.90 -3.61
N SER A 146 -24.68 10.76 -2.47
CA SER A 146 -24.10 11.04 -1.16
C SER A 146 -24.65 10.11 -0.07
N LEU A 147 -23.89 9.96 1.00
CA LEU A 147 -24.36 9.30 2.24
C LEU A 147 -25.64 9.95 2.80
N GLU A 148 -25.85 11.25 2.55
CA GLU A 148 -27.06 11.98 2.96
C GLU A 148 -28.35 11.34 2.37
N ASP A 149 -28.26 10.74 1.19
CA ASP A 149 -29.42 10.15 0.50
C ASP A 149 -30.02 8.96 1.26
N PHE A 150 -29.23 8.29 2.12
CA PHE A 150 -29.72 7.20 2.99
C PHE A 150 -30.70 7.65 4.07
N LYS A 151 -30.89 8.95 4.29
CA LYS A 151 -31.99 9.47 5.14
C LYS A 151 -33.35 9.27 4.51
N ASP A 152 -33.42 9.13 3.17
CA ASP A 152 -34.64 8.77 2.46
C ASP A 152 -35.00 7.28 2.74
N PRO A 153 -36.19 6.99 3.30
CA PRO A 153 -36.58 5.61 3.59
C PRO A 153 -36.75 4.73 2.33
N GLU A 154 -37.03 5.31 1.15
CA GLU A 154 -37.13 4.54 -0.10
C GLU A 154 -35.74 4.08 -0.56
N ILE A 155 -34.72 4.96 -0.48
CA ILE A 155 -33.32 4.62 -0.79
C ILE A 155 -32.77 3.61 0.23
N ARG A 156 -32.94 3.89 1.51
CA ARG A 156 -32.48 3.03 2.60
C ARG A 156 -32.98 1.59 2.47
N ALA A 157 -34.27 1.43 2.12
CA ALA A 157 -34.89 0.12 1.94
C ALA A 157 -34.29 -0.72 0.80
N LEU A 158 -33.58 -0.11 -0.16
CA LEU A 158 -32.89 -0.85 -1.23
C LEU A 158 -31.69 -1.63 -0.70
N PHE A 159 -31.03 -1.11 0.34
CA PHE A 159 -29.83 -1.64 0.93
C PHE A 159 -30.04 -2.31 2.29
N ASP A 160 -31.29 -2.45 2.74
CA ASP A 160 -31.69 -3.11 4.00
C ASP A 160 -31.77 -4.64 3.78
N ALA A 161 -30.64 -5.31 3.85
CA ALA A 161 -30.52 -6.73 3.56
C ALA A 161 -31.08 -7.65 4.66
N ASP A 162 -31.11 -7.18 5.90
CA ASP A 162 -31.53 -7.94 7.08
C ASP A 162 -32.92 -7.54 7.62
N ASN A 163 -33.57 -6.58 6.98
CA ASN A 163 -34.87 -6.01 7.37
C ASN A 163 -34.85 -5.31 8.74
N SER A 164 -33.73 -4.69 9.11
CA SER A 164 -33.58 -3.87 10.31
C SER A 164 -34.26 -2.51 10.20
N GLY A 165 -34.56 -2.06 8.99
CA GLY A 165 -35.04 -0.71 8.66
C GLY A 165 -33.90 0.27 8.41
N ARG A 166 -32.65 -0.19 8.37
CA ARG A 166 -31.41 0.55 8.07
C ARG A 166 -30.69 -0.06 6.87
N ALA A 167 -29.92 0.76 6.17
CA ALA A 167 -29.08 0.25 5.09
C ALA A 167 -27.86 -0.46 5.67
N ASN A 168 -27.50 -1.61 5.13
CA ASN A 168 -26.31 -2.35 5.53
C ASN A 168 -25.09 -1.82 4.77
N LEU A 169 -24.15 -1.20 5.50
CA LEU A 169 -22.83 -0.83 5.02
C LEU A 169 -21.86 -1.96 5.35
N THR A 170 -21.42 -2.72 4.34
CA THR A 170 -20.25 -3.61 4.52
C THR A 170 -19.03 -2.75 4.81
N GLY A 171 -18.51 -2.82 6.03
CA GLY A 171 -17.48 -1.91 6.54
C GLY A 171 -16.18 -2.59 6.92
N CYS A 172 -15.52 -2.05 7.94
CA CYS A 172 -14.21 -2.48 8.42
C CYS A 172 -14.29 -3.50 9.55
N ASP A 173 -13.19 -4.24 9.72
CA ASP A 173 -12.99 -5.05 10.92
C ASP A 173 -12.89 -4.15 12.16
N PRO A 174 -13.42 -4.59 13.31
CA PRO A 174 -13.20 -3.91 14.59
C PRO A 174 -11.69 -3.79 14.90
N GLY A 175 -11.28 -2.60 15.31
CA GLY A 175 -9.88 -2.30 15.61
C GLY A 175 -9.06 -1.74 14.45
N TRP A 176 -9.63 -1.65 13.24
CA TRP A 176 -8.98 -0.93 12.14
C TRP A 176 -9.22 0.59 12.26
N GLY A 177 -8.31 1.39 11.65
CA GLY A 177 -8.46 2.84 11.64
C GLY A 177 -9.72 3.33 10.94
N CYS A 178 -10.14 2.66 9.87
CA CYS A 178 -11.37 2.99 9.15
C CYS A 178 -12.64 2.79 9.97
N GLU A 179 -12.66 1.84 10.92
CA GLU A 179 -13.77 1.71 11.87
C GLU A 179 -14.03 3.02 12.60
N LEU A 180 -12.97 3.62 13.15
CA LEU A 180 -13.08 4.87 13.92
C LEU A 180 -13.64 6.01 13.06
N VAL A 181 -13.20 6.12 11.80
CA VAL A 181 -13.68 7.15 10.89
C VAL A 181 -15.12 6.89 10.44
N ILE A 182 -15.49 5.64 10.11
CA ILE A 182 -16.87 5.30 9.74
C ILE A 182 -17.82 5.59 10.90
N GLU A 183 -17.46 5.16 12.13
CA GLU A 183 -18.28 5.42 13.31
C GLU A 183 -18.42 6.93 13.58
N HIS A 184 -17.35 7.71 13.38
CA HIS A 184 -17.40 9.17 13.45
C HIS A 184 -18.35 9.75 12.37
N HIS A 185 -18.28 9.29 11.13
CA HIS A 185 -19.15 9.73 10.04
C HIS A 185 -20.63 9.46 10.33
N LEU A 186 -20.97 8.29 10.89
CA LEU A 186 -22.34 7.97 11.25
C LEU A 186 -22.91 8.96 12.28
N ASP A 187 -22.07 9.43 13.21
CA ASP A 187 -22.48 10.44 14.20
C ASP A 187 -22.49 11.84 13.60
N ALA A 188 -21.43 12.25 12.91
CA ALA A 188 -21.27 13.62 12.37
C ALA A 188 -22.32 13.95 11.31
N TYR A 189 -22.71 12.97 10.50
CA TYR A 189 -23.71 13.15 9.44
C TYR A 189 -25.14 12.81 9.87
N ASP A 190 -25.36 12.44 11.15
CA ASP A 190 -26.69 12.05 11.67
C ASP A 190 -27.27 10.84 10.89
N LEU A 191 -26.43 9.81 10.67
CA LEU A 191 -26.75 8.62 9.87
C LEU A 191 -26.91 7.35 10.73
N ARG A 192 -26.68 7.40 12.02
CA ARG A 192 -26.72 6.22 12.89
C ARG A 192 -28.06 5.51 12.94
N ASP A 193 -29.16 6.24 12.77
CA ASP A 193 -30.50 5.69 12.69
C ASP A 193 -30.87 5.20 11.26
N HIS A 194 -29.98 5.37 10.30
CA HIS A 194 -30.23 5.12 8.88
C HIS A 194 -29.32 4.06 8.27
N ILE A 195 -28.11 3.89 8.80
CA ILE A 195 -27.10 2.96 8.32
C ILE A 195 -26.64 2.04 9.46
N ASP A 196 -26.58 0.74 9.18
CA ASP A 196 -25.89 -0.26 9.99
C ASP A 196 -24.50 -0.47 9.44
N HIS A 197 -23.48 -0.28 10.28
CA HIS A 197 -22.10 -0.61 9.94
C HIS A 197 -21.86 -2.09 10.25
N ASP A 198 -21.90 -2.92 9.21
CA ASP A 198 -21.64 -4.35 9.30
C ASP A 198 -20.13 -4.57 9.44
N GLN A 199 -19.71 -4.97 10.62
CA GLN A 199 -18.31 -5.20 10.98
C GLN A 199 -18.01 -6.70 11.08
N GLY A 200 -16.82 -7.09 10.67
CA GLY A 200 -16.36 -8.48 10.72
C GLY A 200 -15.17 -8.69 9.80
N LEU A 201 -14.76 -9.93 9.60
CA LEU A 201 -13.64 -10.23 8.71
C LEU A 201 -13.93 -9.71 7.30
N TYR A 202 -13.22 -8.65 6.90
CA TYR A 202 -13.48 -7.88 5.68
C TYR A 202 -13.55 -8.76 4.42
N SER A 203 -12.62 -9.69 4.24
CA SER A 203 -12.60 -10.59 3.07
C SER A 203 -13.86 -11.46 2.98
N VAL A 204 -14.42 -11.89 4.12
CA VAL A 204 -15.67 -12.66 4.16
C VAL A 204 -16.87 -11.79 3.83
N LEU A 205 -16.95 -10.59 4.42
CA LEU A 205 -18.02 -9.64 4.15
C LEU A 205 -18.03 -9.20 2.68
N MET A 206 -16.86 -8.94 2.11
CA MET A 206 -16.73 -8.56 0.70
C MET A 206 -17.03 -9.72 -0.26
N ALA A 207 -16.72 -10.97 0.10
CA ALA A 207 -17.13 -12.12 -0.70
C ALA A 207 -18.67 -12.23 -0.81
N ASP A 208 -19.40 -11.97 0.29
CA ASP A 208 -20.87 -11.89 0.27
C ASP A 208 -21.34 -10.69 -0.56
N THR A 209 -20.75 -9.51 -0.39
CA THR A 209 -21.06 -8.29 -1.15
C THR A 209 -20.91 -8.51 -2.66
N VAL A 210 -19.82 -9.13 -3.11
CA VAL A 210 -19.60 -9.49 -4.51
C VAL A 210 -20.63 -10.52 -4.99
N ALA A 211 -20.99 -11.50 -4.16
CA ALA A 211 -22.02 -12.49 -4.51
C ALA A 211 -23.39 -11.85 -4.69
N ARG A 212 -23.78 -10.90 -3.85
CA ARG A 212 -25.00 -10.11 -3.95
C ARG A 212 -25.01 -9.26 -5.22
N TYR A 213 -23.91 -8.56 -5.51
CA TYR A 213 -23.74 -7.81 -6.77
C TYR A 213 -23.99 -8.69 -8.00
N ARG A 214 -23.34 -9.88 -8.04
CA ARG A 214 -23.51 -10.86 -9.13
C ARG A 214 -24.94 -11.42 -9.23
N ALA A 215 -25.70 -11.42 -8.13
CA ALA A 215 -27.12 -11.75 -8.11
C ALA A 215 -28.02 -10.60 -8.59
N GLY A 216 -27.46 -9.42 -8.84
CA GLY A 216 -28.19 -8.20 -9.24
C GLY A 216 -28.89 -7.51 -8.07
N GLU A 217 -28.39 -7.71 -6.85
CA GLU A 217 -28.88 -7.04 -5.65
C GLU A 217 -28.07 -5.76 -5.39
N PRO A 218 -28.71 -4.69 -4.85
CA PRO A 218 -27.99 -3.50 -4.44
C PRO A 218 -26.93 -3.81 -3.38
N ILE A 219 -25.78 -3.15 -3.49
CA ILE A 219 -24.65 -3.27 -2.55
C ILE A 219 -24.19 -1.90 -2.08
N PHE A 220 -23.79 -1.81 -0.82
CA PHE A 220 -23.22 -0.63 -0.20
C PHE A 220 -22.05 -1.06 0.68
N PHE A 221 -20.84 -0.56 0.37
CA PHE A 221 -19.63 -1.01 1.05
C PHE A 221 -18.58 0.08 1.16
N TYR A 222 -17.69 -0.08 2.13
CA TYR A 222 -16.44 0.65 2.26
C TYR A 222 -15.31 -0.14 1.61
N THR A 223 -14.37 0.56 0.98
CA THR A 223 -13.11 -0.02 0.51
C THR A 223 -12.01 1.03 0.42
N TRP A 224 -10.83 0.57 0.07
CA TRP A 224 -9.64 1.40 -0.15
C TRP A 224 -8.92 1.03 -1.45
N THR A 225 -7.95 1.87 -1.85
CA THR A 225 -7.02 1.58 -2.95
C THR A 225 -5.58 1.61 -2.44
N PRO A 226 -4.72 0.68 -2.84
CA PRO A 226 -4.97 -0.49 -3.68
C PRO A 226 -5.70 -1.60 -2.92
N ASN A 227 -6.68 -2.24 -3.57
CA ASN A 227 -7.43 -3.37 -3.02
C ASN A 227 -7.97 -4.22 -4.18
N TRP A 228 -8.03 -5.54 -4.00
CA TRP A 228 -8.60 -6.45 -4.96
C TRP A 228 -10.10 -6.18 -5.23
N THR A 229 -10.82 -5.61 -4.27
CA THR A 229 -12.26 -5.32 -4.40
C THR A 229 -12.58 -4.36 -5.54
N ILE A 230 -11.74 -3.35 -5.78
CA ILE A 230 -11.92 -2.39 -6.89
C ILE A 230 -11.46 -2.94 -8.24
N VAL A 231 -10.80 -4.08 -8.27
CA VAL A 231 -10.50 -4.82 -9.50
C VAL A 231 -11.70 -5.69 -9.86
N GLU A 232 -12.34 -6.31 -8.87
CA GLU A 232 -13.54 -7.14 -9.04
C GLU A 232 -14.80 -6.31 -9.29
N LEU A 233 -14.92 -5.16 -8.61
CA LEU A 233 -16.03 -4.20 -8.72
C LEU A 233 -15.47 -2.87 -9.21
N VAL A 234 -15.39 -2.69 -10.53
CA VAL A 234 -14.64 -1.58 -11.15
C VAL A 234 -15.36 -0.24 -10.96
N PRO A 235 -14.75 0.75 -10.27
CA PRO A 235 -15.35 2.07 -10.12
C PRO A 235 -15.59 2.77 -11.47
N GLY A 236 -16.80 3.28 -11.66
CA GLY A 236 -17.26 3.90 -12.90
C GLY A 236 -17.92 2.93 -13.89
N GLU A 237 -17.70 1.61 -13.75
CA GLU A 237 -18.32 0.56 -14.56
C GLU A 237 -19.38 -0.21 -13.75
N ASP A 238 -18.97 -0.84 -12.66
CA ASP A 238 -19.79 -1.68 -11.79
C ASP A 238 -20.35 -0.91 -10.60
N VAL A 239 -19.50 -0.09 -9.98
CA VAL A 239 -19.79 0.68 -8.76
C VAL A 239 -19.41 2.14 -8.95
N VAL A 240 -19.87 3.01 -8.04
CA VAL A 240 -19.49 4.43 -7.97
C VAL A 240 -19.13 4.82 -6.55
N TRP A 241 -18.11 5.68 -6.41
CA TRP A 241 -17.86 6.37 -5.16
C TRP A 241 -18.95 7.40 -4.95
N ILE A 242 -19.57 7.37 -3.77
CA ILE A 242 -20.55 8.39 -3.35
C ILE A 242 -19.88 9.32 -2.34
N GLU A 243 -20.33 10.57 -2.31
CA GLU A 243 -19.73 11.61 -1.50
C GLU A 243 -20.13 11.52 -0.01
N ALA A 244 -19.20 11.86 0.87
CA ALA A 244 -19.52 12.29 2.22
C ALA A 244 -20.28 13.65 2.15
N PRO A 245 -21.23 13.94 3.07
CA PRO A 245 -22.02 15.18 3.02
C PRO A 245 -21.19 16.46 3.16
N PHE A 246 -20.13 16.39 3.92
CA PHE A 246 -19.17 17.47 4.16
C PHE A 246 -17.91 16.89 4.83
N PRO A 247 -16.74 17.59 4.75
CA PRO A 247 -15.54 17.17 5.47
C PRO A 247 -15.80 17.04 6.98
N SER A 248 -15.48 15.89 7.55
CA SER A 248 -15.53 15.66 8.99
C SER A 248 -14.68 14.44 9.35
N LEU A 249 -13.71 14.63 10.23
CA LEU A 249 -12.79 13.58 10.67
C LEU A 249 -12.74 13.53 12.22
N PRO A 250 -12.33 12.41 12.82
CA PRO A 250 -12.02 12.35 14.25
C PRO A 250 -11.01 13.43 14.67
N ASP A 251 -11.03 13.81 15.95
CA ASP A 251 -10.20 14.92 16.47
C ASP A 251 -8.71 14.79 16.17
N ASP A 252 -8.16 13.57 16.17
CA ASP A 252 -6.76 13.26 15.86
C ASP A 252 -6.41 13.40 14.37
N GLN A 253 -7.41 13.54 13.49
CA GLN A 253 -7.27 13.71 12.06
C GLN A 253 -7.87 15.04 11.56
N ALA A 254 -8.42 15.88 12.44
CA ALA A 254 -9.16 17.09 12.07
C ALA A 254 -8.35 18.08 11.20
N ASP A 255 -7.04 18.14 11.35
CA ASP A 255 -6.15 18.95 10.51
C ASP A 255 -6.13 18.53 9.03
N PHE A 256 -6.66 17.36 8.70
CA PHE A 256 -6.73 16.81 7.34
C PHE A 256 -8.12 16.92 6.69
N GLU A 257 -9.11 17.53 7.33
CA GLU A 257 -10.46 17.71 6.77
C GLU A 257 -10.47 18.42 5.42
N ASP A 258 -9.63 19.43 5.23
CA ASP A 258 -9.49 20.13 3.94
C ASP A 258 -8.88 19.24 2.82
N ALA A 259 -8.35 18.06 3.15
CA ALA A 259 -7.74 17.10 2.22
C ALA A 259 -8.64 15.92 1.86
N THR A 260 -9.91 15.89 2.30
CA THR A 260 -10.86 14.81 1.99
C THR A 260 -11.52 14.96 0.62
N SER A 261 -11.47 16.16 0.03
CA SER A 261 -12.02 16.44 -1.30
C SER A 261 -10.96 16.27 -2.37
N LEU A 262 -11.06 15.21 -3.18
CA LEU A 262 -10.02 14.77 -4.12
C LEU A 262 -10.46 14.89 -5.57
N SER A 263 -9.62 15.49 -6.43
CA SER A 263 -9.89 15.60 -7.86
C SER A 263 -9.42 14.39 -8.66
N GLY A 264 -10.15 14.06 -9.73
CA GLY A 264 -9.77 13.00 -10.66
C GLY A 264 -10.00 11.58 -10.13
N VAL A 265 -10.81 11.39 -9.10
CA VAL A 265 -11.17 10.07 -8.57
C VAL A 265 -12.02 9.33 -9.60
N LEU A 266 -11.45 8.27 -10.17
CA LEU A 266 -12.13 7.48 -11.20
C LEU A 266 -13.39 6.82 -10.63
N GLY A 267 -14.52 7.04 -11.30
CA GLY A 267 -15.80 6.45 -10.91
C GLY A 267 -16.49 7.15 -9.75
N CYS A 268 -16.03 8.35 -9.35
CA CYS A 268 -16.81 9.16 -8.42
C CYS A 268 -17.98 9.86 -9.10
N VAL A 269 -19.05 10.08 -8.35
CA VAL A 269 -20.26 10.80 -8.80
C VAL A 269 -20.02 12.29 -9.04
N ALA A 270 -18.96 12.86 -8.52
CA ALA A 270 -18.55 14.27 -8.65
C ALA A 270 -17.03 14.43 -8.87
N ASP A 271 -16.61 15.63 -9.30
CA ASP A 271 -15.20 16.03 -9.39
C ASP A 271 -15.05 17.54 -9.03
N PRO A 272 -14.39 17.91 -7.93
CA PRO A 272 -13.77 17.01 -6.95
C PRO A 272 -14.78 16.14 -6.23
N CYS A 273 -14.30 14.97 -5.75
CA CYS A 273 -15.08 14.01 -4.99
C CYS A 273 -14.82 14.20 -3.49
N GLU A 274 -15.87 14.40 -2.70
CA GLU A 274 -15.76 14.42 -1.25
C GLU A 274 -15.76 12.99 -0.71
N MET A 275 -14.55 12.45 -0.49
CA MET A 275 -14.37 11.05 -0.10
C MET A 275 -14.71 10.79 1.37
N GLY A 276 -14.71 11.83 2.22
CA GLY A 276 -14.77 11.71 3.67
C GLY A 276 -13.47 11.22 4.31
N PHE A 277 -12.51 10.78 3.51
CA PHE A 277 -11.19 10.33 3.94
C PHE A 277 -10.13 11.11 3.15
N PRO A 278 -9.04 11.57 3.78
CA PRO A 278 -7.91 12.12 3.04
C PRO A 278 -7.15 11.01 2.31
N GLY A 279 -6.35 11.38 1.31
CA GLY A 279 -5.37 10.44 0.75
C GLY A 279 -4.34 10.06 1.81
N ASN A 280 -4.05 8.77 1.93
CA ASN A 280 -3.12 8.27 2.95
C ASN A 280 -1.74 7.97 2.37
N ASP A 281 -0.70 8.17 3.21
CA ASP A 281 0.60 7.57 3.02
C ASP A 281 0.59 6.14 3.57
N MET A 282 1.26 5.22 2.87
CA MET A 282 1.57 3.90 3.41
C MET A 282 3.02 3.93 3.91
N THR A 283 3.22 3.68 5.19
CA THR A 283 4.49 3.96 5.87
C THR A 283 5.06 2.74 6.59
N ILE A 284 6.37 2.80 6.85
CA ILE A 284 7.04 1.87 7.77
C ILE A 284 7.08 2.51 9.14
N ILE A 285 6.55 1.82 10.14
CA ILE A 285 6.56 2.24 11.55
C ILE A 285 7.52 1.35 12.31
N ALA A 286 8.47 1.92 13.02
CA ALA A 286 9.49 1.20 13.78
C ALA A 286 9.56 1.65 15.23
N ASN A 287 10.09 0.78 16.10
CA ASN A 287 10.52 1.18 17.45
C ASN A 287 11.71 2.15 17.33
N ALA A 288 11.60 3.33 17.92
CA ALA A 288 12.58 4.41 17.75
C ALA A 288 13.98 4.02 18.27
N GLU A 289 14.06 3.43 19.47
CA GLU A 289 15.36 3.02 20.06
C GLU A 289 16.01 1.90 19.23
N TRP A 290 15.23 0.93 18.78
CA TRP A 290 15.73 -0.14 17.92
C TRP A 290 16.22 0.40 16.57
N LEU A 291 15.51 1.37 15.98
CA LEU A 291 15.86 1.95 14.68
C LEU A 291 17.18 2.75 14.78
N ASP A 292 17.37 3.50 15.88
CA ASP A 292 18.63 4.21 16.17
C ASP A 292 19.84 3.27 16.23
N ASP A 293 19.65 2.04 16.73
CA ASP A 293 20.69 1.01 16.80
C ASP A 293 20.91 0.27 15.46
N ASN A 294 20.05 0.51 14.45
CA ASN A 294 20.07 -0.17 13.15
C ASN A 294 20.14 0.80 11.96
N PRO A 295 21.20 1.61 11.81
CA PRO A 295 21.29 2.67 10.80
C PRO A 295 21.18 2.16 9.35
N ALA A 296 21.59 0.92 9.08
CA ALA A 296 21.40 0.31 7.77
C ALA A 296 19.92 0.12 7.43
N LEU A 297 19.09 -0.31 8.39
CA LEU A 297 17.65 -0.44 8.19
C LEU A 297 16.97 0.93 8.15
N ALA A 298 17.37 1.87 8.98
CA ALA A 298 16.86 3.24 8.92
C ALA A 298 17.04 3.83 7.51
N GLN A 299 18.25 3.70 6.94
CA GLN A 299 18.52 4.16 5.58
C GLN A 299 17.76 3.36 4.51
N LEU A 300 17.60 2.05 4.68
CA LEU A 300 16.81 1.23 3.76
C LEU A 300 15.35 1.68 3.75
N PHE A 301 14.74 1.86 4.91
CA PHE A 301 13.33 2.23 5.06
C PHE A 301 13.03 3.61 4.46
N GLU A 302 13.94 4.57 4.60
CA GLU A 302 13.83 5.89 3.95
C GLU A 302 13.82 5.82 2.41
N LEU A 303 14.43 4.79 1.82
CA LEU A 303 14.63 4.70 0.39
C LEU A 303 13.59 3.82 -0.33
N ILE A 304 12.97 2.87 0.37
CA ILE A 304 12.02 1.95 -0.26
C ILE A 304 10.78 2.73 -0.70
N GLU A 305 10.49 2.66 -2.00
CA GLU A 305 9.27 3.18 -2.60
C GLU A 305 8.69 2.12 -3.54
N ILE A 306 7.43 1.75 -3.35
CA ILE A 306 6.73 0.77 -4.17
C ILE A 306 5.63 1.50 -4.94
N PRO A 307 5.65 1.51 -6.29
CA PRO A 307 4.60 2.15 -7.06
C PRO A 307 3.22 1.56 -6.72
N LEU A 308 2.24 2.44 -6.52
CA LEU A 308 0.86 2.04 -6.20
C LEU A 308 0.28 1.05 -7.23
N LEU A 309 0.66 1.22 -8.51
CA LEU A 309 0.24 0.32 -9.58
C LEU A 309 0.79 -1.10 -9.42
N ASP A 310 2.01 -1.25 -8.91
CA ASP A 310 2.62 -2.57 -8.71
C ASP A 310 1.89 -3.33 -7.59
N ILE A 311 1.45 -2.62 -6.54
CA ILE A 311 0.61 -3.19 -5.47
C ILE A 311 -0.77 -3.55 -6.05
N ALA A 312 -1.37 -2.69 -6.87
CA ALA A 312 -2.65 -2.97 -7.51
C ALA A 312 -2.58 -4.18 -8.47
N GLU A 313 -1.49 -4.31 -9.24
CA GLU A 313 -1.25 -5.47 -10.11
C GLU A 313 -1.10 -6.76 -9.30
N GLN A 314 -0.42 -6.71 -8.15
CA GLN A 314 -0.34 -7.86 -7.26
C GLN A 314 -1.72 -8.22 -6.68
N ASN A 315 -2.51 -7.23 -6.24
CA ASN A 315 -3.86 -7.47 -5.74
C ASN A 315 -4.79 -8.10 -6.81
N ALA A 316 -4.60 -7.74 -8.09
CA ALA A 316 -5.33 -8.38 -9.19
C ALA A 316 -5.02 -9.88 -9.30
N ARG A 317 -3.77 -10.32 -9.01
CA ARG A 317 -3.40 -11.74 -8.99
C ARG A 317 -4.11 -12.52 -7.89
N MET A 318 -4.44 -11.85 -6.76
CA MET A 318 -5.19 -12.47 -5.66
C MET A 318 -6.59 -12.89 -6.13
N ILE A 319 -7.26 -12.09 -6.97
CA ILE A 319 -8.57 -12.44 -7.56
C ILE A 319 -8.45 -13.66 -8.47
N ASP A 320 -7.34 -13.83 -9.16
CA ASP A 320 -7.08 -14.97 -10.03
C ASP A 320 -6.73 -16.26 -9.24
N GLY A 321 -6.75 -16.20 -7.90
CA GLY A 321 -6.55 -17.31 -6.98
C GLY A 321 -5.10 -17.52 -6.55
N GLU A 322 -4.23 -16.49 -6.69
CA GLU A 322 -2.87 -16.46 -6.14
C GLU A 322 -2.85 -15.64 -4.83
N ASP A 323 -3.70 -16.03 -3.86
CA ASP A 323 -4.01 -15.28 -2.63
C ASP A 323 -3.45 -15.92 -1.35
N ASP A 324 -2.83 -17.09 -1.43
CA ASP A 324 -2.19 -17.69 -0.27
C ASP A 324 -0.82 -17.05 0.04
N LEU A 325 -0.36 -17.21 1.30
CA LEU A 325 0.90 -16.64 1.76
C LEU A 325 2.10 -17.03 0.89
N THR A 326 2.11 -18.25 0.33
CA THR A 326 3.21 -18.73 -0.51
C THR A 326 3.25 -17.97 -1.84
N ASP A 327 2.08 -17.68 -2.41
CA ASP A 327 1.95 -16.90 -3.62
C ASP A 327 2.37 -15.46 -3.38
N ILE A 328 1.91 -14.84 -2.29
CA ILE A 328 2.27 -13.44 -1.96
C ILE A 328 3.77 -13.29 -1.74
N ILE A 329 4.42 -14.23 -1.04
CA ILE A 329 5.88 -14.24 -0.88
C ILE A 329 6.57 -14.36 -2.25
N ARG A 330 6.09 -15.24 -3.12
CA ARG A 330 6.62 -15.39 -4.48
C ARG A 330 6.46 -14.10 -5.28
N HIS A 331 5.32 -13.38 -5.15
CA HIS A 331 5.11 -12.09 -5.82
C HIS A 331 6.13 -11.05 -5.37
N ALA A 332 6.44 -11.00 -4.06
CA ALA A 332 7.48 -10.12 -3.54
C ALA A 332 8.87 -10.47 -4.11
N ASP A 333 9.24 -11.75 -4.14
CA ASP A 333 10.50 -12.22 -4.73
C ASP A 333 10.59 -11.91 -6.25
N GLU A 334 9.50 -12.06 -6.99
CA GLU A 334 9.39 -11.71 -8.41
C GLU A 334 9.55 -10.21 -8.64
N TRP A 335 8.88 -9.38 -7.82
CA TRP A 335 8.99 -7.92 -7.90
C TRP A 335 10.41 -7.44 -7.62
N ILE A 336 11.05 -7.93 -6.55
CA ILE A 336 12.45 -7.64 -6.21
C ILE A 336 13.37 -8.01 -7.38
N SER A 337 13.16 -9.18 -7.97
CA SER A 337 13.96 -9.64 -9.12
C SER A 337 13.76 -8.75 -10.36
N ALA A 338 12.53 -8.32 -10.64
CA ALA A 338 12.21 -7.43 -11.76
C ALA A 338 12.78 -6.01 -11.56
N ASN A 339 12.88 -5.56 -10.32
CA ASN A 339 13.37 -4.23 -9.94
C ASN A 339 14.80 -4.25 -9.38
N ARG A 340 15.59 -5.31 -9.70
CA ARG A 340 16.90 -5.57 -9.08
C ARG A 340 17.85 -4.38 -9.09
N ALA A 341 17.93 -3.62 -10.18
CA ALA A 341 18.84 -2.46 -10.27
C ALA A 341 18.46 -1.34 -9.27
N LEU A 342 17.18 -1.13 -9.04
CA LEU A 342 16.67 -0.17 -8.05
C LEU A 342 16.94 -0.69 -6.64
N VAL A 343 16.59 -1.94 -6.37
CA VAL A 343 16.83 -2.62 -5.09
C VAL A 343 18.32 -2.63 -4.73
N ASP A 344 19.20 -2.94 -5.68
CA ASP A 344 20.65 -2.91 -5.45
C ASP A 344 21.15 -1.52 -5.04
N SER A 345 20.53 -0.45 -5.58
CA SER A 345 20.90 0.91 -5.20
C SER A 345 20.48 1.25 -3.75
N TRP A 346 19.33 0.77 -3.30
CA TRP A 346 18.87 0.93 -1.92
C TRP A 346 19.75 0.16 -0.94
N LEU A 347 20.02 -1.12 -1.27
CA LEU A 347 20.88 -1.97 -0.43
C LEU A 347 22.31 -1.43 -0.34
N ALA A 348 22.86 -0.91 -1.43
CA ALA A 348 24.19 -0.30 -1.40
C ALA A 348 24.25 0.95 -0.51
N ALA A 349 23.20 1.78 -0.52
CA ALA A 349 23.10 2.95 0.36
C ALA A 349 22.92 2.53 1.83
N ALA A 350 22.08 1.52 2.08
CA ALA A 350 21.88 0.97 3.42
C ALA A 350 23.16 0.37 4.02
N LEU A 351 23.90 -0.41 3.22
CA LEU A 351 25.20 -0.95 3.65
C LEU A 351 26.19 0.15 4.02
N ALA A 352 26.24 1.23 3.22
CA ALA A 352 27.14 2.36 3.50
C ALA A 352 26.75 3.16 4.76
N ALA A 353 25.50 3.09 5.20
CA ALA A 353 25.03 3.73 6.44
C ALA A 353 25.29 2.85 7.67
N GLY A 354 25.43 1.53 7.49
CA GLY A 354 25.73 0.57 8.55
C GLY A 354 27.22 0.42 8.88
N ASP A 355 28.12 1.00 8.05
CA ASP A 355 29.58 1.02 8.26
C ASP A 355 29.99 2.18 9.19
#